data_0472d94007f407c70999618a9948f4b4
#
_entry.id   0472d94007f407c70999618a9948f4b4
#
_cell.length_a   1.000
_cell.length_b   1.000
_cell.length_c   1.000
_cell.angle_alpha   90.00
_cell.angle_beta   90.00
_cell.angle_gamma   90.00
#
_symmetry.space_group_name_H-M   'P 1'
#
loop_
_entity.id
_entity.type
_entity.pdbx_description
1 polymer ?
#
loop_
_entity_poly.entity_id
_entity_poly.type
_entity_poly.pdbx_seq_one_letter_code
_entity_poly.pdbx_strand_id
1 'polypeptide(L)'
;METAHPPMTTGRKLLGLLGWLALCFAAAAVGGLASVDAGSFYAQLDRPAWAPPGWLFGPVWTLLYTLMAVAAWLVWLQGQQRRHGHAPHTRAALLLFLAQLLANALWSWVFFAWRNGALAMAEVLLLWCLVAATTLVFWRVRRLAGVLLLPYLAW
;
A
#
# COMPACT_ATOMS: atom_id res chain seq x y z
N MET A 1 -33.64 12.40 -21.47
CA MET A 1 -33.66 10.92 -21.49
C MET A 1 -32.30 10.47 -20.97
N GLU A 2 -32.22 10.22 -19.65
CA GLU A 2 -30.98 9.87 -18.95
C GLU A 2 -30.68 8.39 -19.24
N THR A 3 -29.68 8.13 -20.06
CA THR A 3 -29.25 6.76 -20.36
C THR A 3 -28.54 6.21 -19.11
N ALA A 4 -29.25 5.50 -18.27
CA ALA A 4 -28.69 4.76 -17.16
C ALA A 4 -27.68 3.75 -17.72
N HIS A 5 -26.39 4.02 -17.50
CA HIS A 5 -25.34 3.07 -17.86
C HIS A 5 -25.49 1.78 -17.03
N PRO A 6 -25.35 0.60 -17.65
CA PRO A 6 -25.48 -0.65 -16.95
C PRO A 6 -24.45 -0.74 -15.80
N PRO A 7 -24.85 -1.29 -14.65
CA PRO A 7 -23.95 -1.48 -13.52
C PRO A 7 -22.77 -2.38 -13.92
N MET A 8 -21.59 -2.11 -13.35
CA MET A 8 -20.40 -2.96 -13.57
C MET A 8 -20.71 -4.42 -13.28
N THR A 9 -20.35 -5.30 -14.22
CA THR A 9 -20.50 -6.74 -14.06
C THR A 9 -19.63 -7.26 -12.90
N THR A 10 -20.08 -8.31 -12.22
CA THR A 10 -19.32 -8.96 -11.13
C THR A 10 -17.92 -9.40 -11.60
N GLY A 11 -17.81 -9.94 -12.82
CA GLY A 11 -16.53 -10.33 -13.40
C GLY A 11 -15.53 -9.17 -13.49
N ARG A 12 -15.98 -7.98 -13.91
CA ARG A 12 -15.12 -6.79 -13.98
C ARG A 12 -14.65 -6.30 -12.61
N LYS A 13 -15.51 -6.43 -11.59
CA LYS A 13 -15.13 -6.09 -10.19
C LYS A 13 -14.07 -7.05 -9.66
N LEU A 14 -14.21 -8.35 -9.92
CA LEU A 14 -13.25 -9.37 -9.52
C LEU A 14 -11.91 -9.21 -10.23
N LEU A 15 -11.91 -8.97 -11.54
CA LEU A 15 -10.69 -8.67 -12.29
C LEU A 15 -9.97 -7.43 -11.76
N GLY A 16 -10.71 -6.39 -11.36
CA GLY A 16 -10.13 -5.22 -10.71
C GLY A 16 -9.48 -5.56 -9.38
N LEU A 17 -10.11 -6.37 -8.54
CA LEU A 17 -9.52 -6.82 -7.27
C LEU A 17 -8.24 -7.63 -7.50
N LEU A 18 -8.28 -8.60 -8.42
CA LEU A 18 -7.11 -9.40 -8.77
C LEU A 18 -5.96 -8.53 -9.31
N GLY A 19 -6.26 -7.52 -10.12
CA GLY A 19 -5.27 -6.57 -10.62
C GLY A 19 -4.59 -5.78 -9.50
N TRP A 20 -5.35 -5.26 -8.54
CA TRP A 20 -4.79 -4.55 -7.39
C TRP A 20 -4.01 -5.46 -6.45
N LEU A 21 -4.47 -6.69 -6.21
CA LEU A 21 -3.71 -7.70 -5.46
C LEU A 21 -2.39 -8.03 -6.17
N ALA A 22 -2.43 -8.32 -7.47
CA ALA A 22 -1.24 -8.60 -8.26
C ALA A 22 -0.22 -7.46 -8.19
N LEU A 23 -0.67 -6.20 -8.30
CA LEU A 23 0.20 -5.02 -8.23
C LEU A 23 0.84 -4.87 -6.84
N CYS A 24 0.06 -5.00 -5.76
CA CYS A 24 0.58 -4.88 -4.39
C CYS A 24 1.56 -6.02 -4.07
N PHE A 25 1.25 -7.26 -4.45
CA PHE A 25 2.16 -8.39 -4.23
C PHE A 25 3.38 -8.38 -5.16
N ALA A 26 3.30 -7.76 -6.34
CA ALA A 26 4.48 -7.49 -7.16
C ALA A 26 5.43 -6.50 -6.46
N ALA A 27 4.90 -5.43 -5.86
CA ALA A 27 5.71 -4.51 -5.05
C ALA A 27 6.31 -5.23 -3.81
N ALA A 28 5.53 -6.09 -3.15
CA ALA A 28 6.01 -6.94 -2.06
C ALA A 28 7.16 -7.85 -2.50
N ALA A 29 7.06 -8.46 -3.68
CA ALA A 29 8.11 -9.31 -4.25
C ALA A 29 9.38 -8.52 -4.54
N VAL A 30 9.26 -7.31 -5.13
CA VAL A 30 10.40 -6.41 -5.37
C VAL A 30 11.11 -6.03 -4.06
N GLY A 31 10.37 -5.67 -3.01
CA GLY A 31 10.93 -5.42 -1.68
C GLY A 31 11.52 -6.68 -1.04
N GLY A 32 10.87 -7.82 -1.25
CA GLY A 32 11.32 -9.13 -0.77
C GLY A 32 12.67 -9.56 -1.35
N LEU A 33 12.93 -9.25 -2.63
CA LEU A 33 14.23 -9.51 -3.27
C LEU A 33 15.38 -8.77 -2.57
N ALA A 34 15.13 -7.55 -2.09
CA ALA A 34 16.09 -6.77 -1.31
C ALA A 34 16.28 -7.31 0.12
N SER A 35 15.36 -8.16 0.59
CA SER A 35 15.26 -8.61 1.97
C SER A 35 15.67 -10.09 2.15
N VAL A 36 16.39 -10.68 1.20
CA VAL A 36 16.79 -12.10 1.25
C VAL A 36 17.63 -12.38 2.50
N ASP A 37 18.55 -11.49 2.86
CA ASP A 37 19.40 -11.60 4.06
C ASP A 37 18.85 -10.82 5.26
N ALA A 38 17.60 -10.34 5.19
CA ALA A 38 17.01 -9.47 6.23
C ALA A 38 17.01 -10.14 7.61
N GLY A 39 16.78 -11.45 7.69
CA GLY A 39 16.76 -12.19 8.95
C GLY A 39 18.10 -12.16 9.67
N SER A 40 19.19 -12.42 8.97
CA SER A 40 20.56 -12.39 9.51
C SER A 40 21.00 -10.97 9.85
N PHE A 41 20.67 -10.00 8.99
CA PHE A 41 20.97 -8.60 9.23
C PHE A 41 20.19 -8.06 10.44
N TYR A 42 18.88 -8.35 10.54
CA TYR A 42 18.02 -7.93 11.65
C TYR A 42 18.48 -8.52 12.99
N ALA A 43 19.00 -9.76 12.99
CA ALA A 43 19.53 -10.41 14.20
C ALA A 43 20.81 -9.74 14.74
N GLN A 44 21.59 -9.06 13.86
CA GLN A 44 22.83 -8.38 14.24
C GLN A 44 22.60 -6.94 14.75
N LEU A 45 21.39 -6.40 14.58
CA LEU A 45 21.08 -5.05 15.05
C LEU A 45 20.92 -5.01 16.57
N ASP A 46 21.46 -3.96 17.18
CA ASP A 46 21.14 -3.64 18.58
C ASP A 46 19.71 -3.12 18.66
N ARG A 47 18.80 -3.98 19.12
CA ARG A 47 17.35 -3.73 19.08
C ARG A 47 16.80 -3.51 20.48
N PRO A 48 15.88 -2.53 20.63
CA PRO A 48 15.16 -2.37 21.88
C PRO A 48 14.30 -3.61 22.20
N ALA A 49 14.03 -3.85 23.49
CA ALA A 49 13.27 -5.02 23.95
C ALA A 49 11.83 -5.11 23.37
N TRP A 50 11.26 -3.99 22.95
CA TRP A 50 9.92 -3.92 22.34
C TRP A 50 9.93 -4.18 20.82
N ALA A 51 11.10 -4.34 20.18
CA ALA A 51 11.17 -4.61 18.75
C ALA A 51 10.51 -5.95 18.40
N PRO A 52 9.68 -6.02 17.35
CA PRO A 52 8.99 -7.24 17.00
C PRO A 52 9.97 -8.35 16.58
N PRO A 53 9.66 -9.63 16.87
CA PRO A 53 10.48 -10.75 16.43
C PRO A 53 10.44 -10.88 14.89
N GLY A 54 11.55 -11.34 14.29
CA GLY A 54 11.71 -11.40 12.83
C GLY A 54 10.64 -12.22 12.10
N TRP A 55 10.13 -13.30 12.73
CA TRP A 55 9.08 -14.13 12.12
C TRP A 55 7.74 -13.40 11.91
N LEU A 56 7.50 -12.32 12.66
CA LEU A 56 6.24 -11.57 12.59
C LEU A 56 6.13 -10.76 11.30
N PHE A 57 7.25 -10.36 10.69
CA PHE A 57 7.24 -9.51 9.49
C PHE A 57 6.49 -10.14 8.32
N GLY A 58 6.70 -11.42 8.03
CA GLY A 58 6.03 -12.12 6.92
C GLY A 58 4.50 -12.06 7.00
N PRO A 59 3.88 -12.57 8.07
CA PRO A 59 2.42 -12.51 8.24
C PRO A 59 1.86 -11.09 8.25
N VAL A 60 2.51 -10.15 8.94
CA VAL A 60 2.04 -8.76 9.03
C VAL A 60 2.08 -8.10 7.65
N TRP A 61 3.19 -8.19 6.92
CA TRP A 61 3.29 -7.59 5.59
C TRP A 61 2.34 -8.22 4.57
N THR A 62 2.10 -9.53 4.65
CA THR A 62 1.08 -10.19 3.83
C THR A 62 -0.30 -9.60 4.08
N LEU A 63 -0.66 -9.40 5.34
CA LEU A 63 -1.92 -8.75 5.71
C LEU A 63 -1.96 -7.30 5.21
N LEU A 64 -0.90 -6.51 5.44
CA LEU A 64 -0.85 -5.11 5.05
C LEU A 64 -0.99 -4.93 3.53
N TYR A 65 -0.27 -5.72 2.72
CA TYR A 65 -0.40 -5.66 1.25
C TYR A 65 -1.80 -6.07 0.78
N THR A 66 -2.43 -7.03 1.45
CA THR A 66 -3.82 -7.41 1.16
C THR A 66 -4.78 -6.27 1.46
N LEU A 67 -4.66 -5.63 2.63
CA LEU A 67 -5.49 -4.49 3.03
C LEU A 67 -5.29 -3.29 2.10
N MET A 68 -4.06 -3.00 1.70
CA MET A 68 -3.74 -1.96 0.72
C MET A 68 -4.40 -2.23 -0.64
N ALA A 69 -4.32 -3.46 -1.14
CA ALA A 69 -4.93 -3.86 -2.42
C ALA A 69 -6.45 -3.70 -2.38
N VAL A 70 -7.10 -4.16 -1.30
CA VAL A 70 -8.55 -4.00 -1.11
C VAL A 70 -8.94 -2.54 -1.00
N ALA A 71 -8.17 -1.72 -0.26
CA ALA A 71 -8.42 -0.28 -0.14
C ALA A 71 -8.35 0.43 -1.50
N ALA A 72 -7.31 0.17 -2.30
CA ALA A 72 -7.15 0.71 -3.64
C ALA A 72 -8.28 0.26 -4.59
N TRP A 73 -8.66 -1.01 -4.53
CA TRP A 73 -9.79 -1.54 -5.28
C TRP A 73 -11.11 -0.85 -4.93
N LEU A 74 -11.37 -0.59 -3.64
CA LEU A 74 -12.57 0.11 -3.20
C LEU A 74 -12.64 1.54 -3.74
N VAL A 75 -11.50 2.25 -3.74
CA VAL A 75 -11.39 3.60 -4.33
C VAL A 75 -11.56 3.54 -5.85
N TRP A 76 -10.97 2.56 -6.51
CA TRP A 76 -11.12 2.35 -7.95
C TRP A 76 -12.59 2.09 -8.34
N LEU A 77 -13.30 1.22 -7.58
CA LEU A 77 -14.73 0.98 -7.79
C LEU A 77 -15.55 2.27 -7.70
N GLN A 78 -15.24 3.12 -6.72
CA GLN A 78 -15.92 4.40 -6.55
C GLN A 78 -15.71 5.32 -7.75
N GLY A 79 -14.50 5.35 -8.33
CA GLY A 79 -14.20 6.10 -9.54
C GLY A 79 -14.96 5.61 -10.77
N GLN A 80 -15.17 4.29 -10.88
CA GLN A 80 -15.93 3.71 -11.98
C GLN A 80 -17.45 4.02 -11.88
N GLN A 81 -17.97 4.14 -10.69
CA GLN A 81 -19.39 4.48 -10.45
C GLN A 81 -19.70 5.98 -10.67
N ARG A 82 -18.71 6.85 -10.42
CA ARG A 82 -18.87 8.32 -10.49
C ARG A 82 -18.37 8.93 -11.80
N ARG A 83 -18.49 8.25 -12.94
CA ARG A 83 -17.97 8.70 -14.24
C ARG A 83 -18.41 10.10 -14.71
N HIS A 84 -19.38 10.75 -14.06
CA HIS A 84 -20.00 11.99 -14.51
C HIS A 84 -19.67 13.24 -13.63
N GLY A 85 -18.46 13.37 -13.07
CA GLY A 85 -18.09 14.66 -12.48
C GLY A 85 -17.01 14.66 -11.39
N HIS A 86 -16.68 13.53 -10.77
CA HIS A 86 -15.75 13.47 -9.66
C HIS A 86 -14.54 12.53 -9.87
N ALA A 87 -14.29 12.18 -11.13
CA ALA A 87 -13.17 11.32 -11.54
C ALA A 87 -11.75 11.85 -11.18
N PRO A 88 -11.46 13.17 -11.18
CA PRO A 88 -10.12 13.66 -10.90
C PRO A 88 -9.63 13.34 -9.48
N HIS A 89 -10.50 13.41 -8.47
CA HIS A 89 -10.11 13.11 -7.08
C HIS A 89 -9.76 11.63 -6.87
N THR A 90 -10.51 10.71 -7.50
CA THR A 90 -10.23 9.27 -7.42
C THR A 90 -8.92 8.92 -8.13
N ARG A 91 -8.67 9.54 -9.28
CA ARG A 91 -7.42 9.33 -10.03
C ARG A 91 -6.21 9.84 -9.24
N ALA A 92 -6.29 11.04 -8.67
CA ALA A 92 -5.24 11.60 -7.83
C ALA A 92 -4.98 10.73 -6.60
N ALA A 93 -6.04 10.22 -5.95
CA ALA A 93 -5.93 9.30 -4.83
C ALA A 93 -5.18 8.01 -5.18
N LEU A 94 -5.48 7.40 -6.33
CA LEU A 94 -4.80 6.19 -6.79
C LEU A 94 -3.35 6.46 -7.21
N LEU A 95 -3.05 7.62 -7.80
CA LEU A 95 -1.66 8.02 -8.11
C LEU A 95 -0.84 8.20 -6.84
N LEU A 96 -1.41 8.82 -5.80
CA LEU A 96 -0.77 8.94 -4.50
C LEU A 96 -0.53 7.57 -3.86
N PHE A 97 -1.49 6.66 -3.97
CA PHE A 97 -1.34 5.27 -3.55
C PHE A 97 -0.18 4.56 -4.28
N LEU A 98 -0.05 4.73 -5.59
CA LEU A 98 1.06 4.16 -6.35
C LEU A 98 2.41 4.76 -5.92
N ALA A 99 2.47 6.05 -5.64
CA ALA A 99 3.68 6.71 -5.16
C ALA A 99 4.13 6.13 -3.81
N GLN A 100 3.22 5.95 -2.84
CA GLN A 100 3.56 5.33 -1.56
C GLN A 100 3.94 3.84 -1.71
N LEU A 101 3.34 3.11 -2.66
CA LEU A 101 3.68 1.71 -2.91
C LEU A 101 5.10 1.57 -3.49
N LEU A 102 5.51 2.48 -4.37
CA LEU A 102 6.88 2.55 -4.89
C LEU A 102 7.88 2.91 -3.78
N ALA A 103 7.56 3.91 -2.95
CA ALA A 103 8.40 4.27 -1.79
C ALA A 103 8.53 3.08 -0.82
N ASN A 104 7.45 2.35 -0.56
CA ASN A 104 7.48 1.15 0.27
C ASN A 104 8.46 0.08 -0.27
N ALA A 105 8.42 -0.20 -1.57
CA ALA A 105 9.37 -1.14 -2.18
C ALA A 105 10.81 -0.61 -2.10
N LEU A 106 11.03 0.70 -2.32
CA LEU A 106 12.34 1.33 -2.25
C LEU A 106 12.95 1.27 -0.85
N TRP A 107 12.13 1.43 0.21
CA TRP A 107 12.60 1.36 1.59
C TRP A 107 13.34 0.05 1.88
N SER A 108 12.83 -1.08 1.40
CA SER A 108 13.48 -2.39 1.57
C SER A 108 14.87 -2.42 0.94
N TRP A 109 15.05 -1.80 -0.23
CA TRP A 109 16.36 -1.69 -0.89
C TRP A 109 17.32 -0.79 -0.12
N VAL A 110 16.86 0.37 0.33
CA VAL A 110 17.68 1.32 1.10
C VAL A 110 18.14 0.71 2.41
N PHE A 111 17.24 0.06 3.14
CA PHE A 111 17.51 -0.48 4.46
C PHE A 111 18.29 -1.80 4.42
N PHE A 112 17.81 -2.80 3.66
CA PHE A 112 18.38 -4.14 3.69
C PHE A 112 19.52 -4.34 2.69
N ALA A 113 19.38 -3.85 1.45
CA ALA A 113 20.39 -4.06 0.41
C ALA A 113 21.53 -3.03 0.50
N TRP A 114 21.21 -1.73 0.61
CA TRP A 114 22.22 -0.68 0.66
C TRP A 114 22.73 -0.41 2.08
N ARG A 115 22.03 -0.87 3.11
CA ARG A 115 22.40 -0.75 4.53
C ARG A 115 22.72 0.69 4.95
N ASN A 116 22.04 1.65 4.37
CA ASN A 116 22.21 3.07 4.65
C ASN A 116 21.15 3.56 5.64
N GLY A 117 21.49 3.53 6.93
CA GLY A 117 20.54 3.87 8.00
C GLY A 117 20.02 5.32 7.95
N ALA A 118 20.88 6.29 7.58
CA ALA A 118 20.47 7.69 7.49
C ALA A 118 19.48 7.91 6.34
N LEU A 119 19.77 7.32 5.17
CA LEU A 119 18.87 7.40 4.02
C LEU A 119 17.57 6.63 4.28
N ALA A 120 17.65 5.45 4.92
CA ALA A 120 16.47 4.69 5.31
C ALA A 120 15.57 5.43 6.29
N MET A 121 16.15 6.19 7.24
CA MET A 121 15.40 7.04 8.15
C MET A 121 14.67 8.17 7.41
N ALA A 122 15.35 8.85 6.50
CA ALA A 122 14.73 9.91 5.69
C ALA A 122 13.60 9.36 4.82
N GLU A 123 13.83 8.20 4.21
CA GLU A 123 12.87 7.54 3.31
C GLU A 123 11.66 7.01 4.08
N VAL A 124 11.83 6.39 5.26
CA VAL A 124 10.69 5.91 6.05
C VAL A 124 9.81 7.06 6.56
N LEU A 125 10.37 8.22 6.86
CA LEU A 125 9.60 9.41 7.21
C LEU A 125 8.78 9.92 6.00
N LEU A 126 9.38 9.94 4.82
CA LEU A 126 8.68 10.27 3.58
C LEU A 126 7.56 9.25 3.31
N LEU A 127 7.86 7.96 3.42
CA LEU A 127 6.89 6.88 3.26
C LEU A 127 5.72 7.04 4.23
N TRP A 128 6.00 7.30 5.52
CA TRP A 128 4.98 7.52 6.53
C TRP A 128 4.07 8.71 6.16
N CYS A 129 4.63 9.82 5.70
CA CYS A 129 3.86 10.97 5.22
C CYS A 129 2.98 10.61 4.01
N LEU A 130 3.52 9.83 3.05
CA LEU A 130 2.76 9.37 1.88
C LEU A 130 1.62 8.43 2.28
N VAL A 131 1.84 7.52 3.22
CA VAL A 131 0.81 6.62 3.76
C VAL A 131 -0.27 7.42 4.49
N ALA A 132 0.12 8.38 5.33
CA ALA A 132 -0.82 9.26 6.04
C ALA A 132 -1.68 10.07 5.05
N ALA A 133 -1.05 10.70 4.04
CA ALA A 133 -1.75 11.44 3.00
C ALA A 133 -2.70 10.52 2.20
N THR A 134 -2.25 9.32 1.82
CA THR A 134 -3.07 8.33 1.12
C THR A 134 -4.27 7.93 1.97
N THR A 135 -4.07 7.66 3.25
CA THR A 135 -5.13 7.29 4.20
C THR A 135 -6.19 8.40 4.28
N LEU A 136 -5.77 9.66 4.41
CA LEU A 136 -6.70 10.81 4.48
C LEU A 136 -7.49 10.98 3.17
N VAL A 137 -6.83 10.87 2.02
CA VAL A 137 -7.49 11.01 0.72
C VAL A 137 -8.45 9.84 0.48
N PHE A 138 -8.03 8.61 0.79
CA PHE A 138 -8.89 7.42 0.68
C PHE A 138 -10.11 7.53 1.60
N TRP A 139 -9.93 8.03 2.82
CA TRP A 139 -11.03 8.27 3.77
C TRP A 139 -12.09 9.21 3.20
N ARG A 140 -11.66 10.28 2.50
CA ARG A 140 -12.58 11.24 1.84
C ARG A 140 -13.31 10.63 0.65
N VAL A 141 -12.70 9.71 -0.08
CA VAL A 141 -13.32 9.01 -1.20
C VAL A 141 -14.27 7.91 -0.70
N ARG A 142 -13.80 7.08 0.23
CA ARG A 142 -14.55 5.99 0.85
C ARG A 142 -13.98 5.67 2.23
N ARG A 143 -14.74 5.90 3.29
CA ARG A 143 -14.29 5.73 4.68
C ARG A 143 -13.65 4.36 4.93
N LEU A 144 -14.27 3.27 4.43
CA LEU A 144 -13.73 1.92 4.60
C LEU A 144 -12.32 1.76 4.00
N ALA A 145 -12.05 2.38 2.85
CA ALA A 145 -10.72 2.33 2.24
C ALA A 145 -9.66 3.03 3.12
N GLY A 146 -10.00 4.15 3.75
CA GLY A 146 -9.14 4.81 4.73
C GLY A 146 -8.89 3.97 5.97
N VAL A 147 -9.95 3.33 6.53
CA VAL A 147 -9.84 2.43 7.70
C VAL A 147 -8.89 1.27 7.43
N LEU A 148 -8.94 0.68 6.23
CA LEU A 148 -8.07 -0.44 5.85
C LEU A 148 -6.58 -0.07 5.79
N LEU A 149 -6.23 1.21 5.67
CA LEU A 149 -4.84 1.71 5.69
C LEU A 149 -4.33 2.05 7.10
N LEU A 150 -5.21 2.16 8.12
CA LEU A 150 -4.80 2.48 9.48
C LEU A 150 -3.81 1.48 10.09
N PRO A 151 -3.96 0.14 9.91
CA PRO A 151 -2.96 -0.81 10.39
C PRO A 151 -1.57 -0.59 9.79
N TYR A 152 -1.50 -0.17 8.53
CA TYR A 152 -0.24 0.15 7.88
C TYR A 152 0.39 1.44 8.44
N LEU A 153 -0.41 2.46 8.68
CA LEU A 153 0.05 3.72 9.29
C LEU A 153 0.55 3.53 10.73
N ALA A 154 -0.03 2.55 11.45
CA ALA A 154 0.34 2.22 12.83
C ALA A 154 1.56 1.30 12.93
N TRP A 155 1.86 0.50 11.90
CA TRP A 155 3.01 -0.41 11.86
C TRP A 155 4.33 0.32 11.68
#